data_96e4a5ac85aefe1d230c0949821a18a8
#
_entry.id   96e4a5ac85aefe1d230c0949821a18a8
#
_cell.length_a   1.000
_cell.length_b   1.000
_cell.length_c   1.000
_cell.angle_alpha   90.00
_cell.angle_beta   90.00
_cell.angle_gamma   90.00
#
_symmetry.space_group_name_H-M   'P 1'
#
loop_
_entity.id
_entity.type
_entity.pdbx_description
1 polymer ?
#
loop_
_entity_poly.entity_id
_entity_poly.type
_entity_poly.pdbx_seq_one_letter_code
_entity_poly.pdbx_strand_id
1 'polypeptide(L)'
;MSKGIRVVLWSFGCEGKSTLLYEGFKGIKNVKLIPTIGFNEETINFKGLSITFWDIGGACGVKELRNNYFRDCDALIYLIDSSTIIEHKSHSDFTDNFEELKKCIKIIDDMPLLIAITKIDKRQLSTYDIINNYELDKLFNRKNKFGIIECSSFTGQGIKEILFWLNNLVKK
;
A
#
# COMPACT_ATOMS: atom_id res chain seq x y z
N MET A 1 -18.03 -10.98 18.86
CA MET A 1 -16.63 -10.51 18.78
C MET A 1 -16.50 -9.69 17.50
N SER A 2 -15.97 -8.46 17.55
CA SER A 2 -15.71 -7.67 16.36
C SER A 2 -14.66 -8.41 15.53
N LYS A 3 -14.91 -8.60 14.23
CA LYS A 3 -13.97 -9.22 13.32
C LYS A 3 -12.84 -8.21 13.08
N GLY A 4 -11.59 -8.61 13.32
CA GLY A 4 -10.42 -7.78 13.12
C GLY A 4 -9.54 -8.34 12.01
N ILE A 5 -8.84 -7.45 11.27
CA ILE A 5 -7.79 -7.81 10.30
C ILE A 5 -6.56 -6.94 10.52
N ARG A 6 -5.40 -7.51 10.20
CA ARG A 6 -4.12 -6.79 10.15
C ARG A 6 -3.70 -6.58 8.71
N VAL A 7 -3.30 -5.36 8.40
CA VAL A 7 -2.94 -4.93 7.05
C VAL A 7 -1.58 -4.25 7.07
N VAL A 8 -0.64 -4.75 6.29
CA VAL A 8 0.65 -4.09 6.12
C VAL A 8 0.56 -3.05 5.01
N LEU A 9 1.08 -1.85 5.29
CA LEU A 9 1.38 -0.84 4.28
C LEU A 9 2.85 -0.96 3.88
N TRP A 10 3.12 -1.23 2.62
CA TRP A 10 4.47 -1.44 2.12
C TRP A 10 4.75 -0.64 0.86
N SER A 11 6.01 -0.22 0.69
CA SER A 11 6.50 0.42 -0.53
C SER A 11 8.03 0.41 -0.55
N PHE A 12 8.62 0.74 -1.68
CA PHE A 12 10.08 0.88 -1.77
C PHE A 12 10.62 2.08 -0.98
N GLY A 13 9.90 3.20 -0.95
CA GLY A 13 10.37 4.44 -0.36
C GLY A 13 9.25 5.32 0.21
N CYS A 14 9.33 6.62 -0.10
CA CYS A 14 8.42 7.66 0.39
C CYS A 14 7.12 7.77 -0.42
N GLU A 15 6.48 6.66 -0.70
CA GLU A 15 5.28 6.57 -1.54
C GLU A 15 3.98 7.01 -0.82
N GLY A 16 4.09 7.49 0.43
CA GLY A 16 2.98 8.07 1.18
C GLY A 16 2.25 7.14 2.14
N LYS A 17 2.88 6.07 2.65
CA LYS A 17 2.28 5.13 3.62
C LYS A 17 1.68 5.82 4.84
N SER A 18 2.49 6.58 5.57
CA SER A 18 2.05 7.30 6.76
C SER A 18 1.02 8.39 6.42
N THR A 19 1.15 9.05 5.26
CA THR A 19 0.16 10.01 4.78
C THR A 19 -1.19 9.33 4.51
N LEU A 20 -1.16 8.16 3.86
CA LEU A 20 -2.38 7.37 3.62
C LEU A 20 -3.05 6.98 4.93
N LEU A 21 -2.26 6.55 5.92
CA LEU A 21 -2.76 6.14 7.23
C LEU A 21 -3.38 7.33 7.98
N TYR A 22 -2.63 8.41 8.18
CA TYR A 22 -3.08 9.52 9.04
C TYR A 22 -4.06 10.45 8.33
N GLU A 23 -3.74 10.93 7.14
CA GLU A 23 -4.61 11.89 6.44
C GLU A 23 -5.73 11.18 5.69
N GLY A 24 -5.43 10.04 5.05
CA GLY A 24 -6.42 9.26 4.30
C GLY A 24 -7.41 8.57 5.23
N PHE A 25 -6.97 7.59 6.01
CA PHE A 25 -7.88 6.74 6.78
C PHE A 25 -8.36 7.37 8.09
N LYS A 26 -7.50 8.09 8.82
CA LYS A 26 -7.87 8.75 10.08
C LYS A 26 -8.42 10.16 9.89
N GLY A 27 -8.28 10.77 8.72
CA GLY A 27 -8.76 12.12 8.43
C GLY A 27 -8.04 13.24 9.19
N ILE A 28 -6.86 12.96 9.73
CA ILE A 28 -6.06 13.94 10.49
C ILE A 28 -5.25 14.76 9.49
N LYS A 29 -5.62 16.02 9.27
CA LYS A 29 -4.97 16.91 8.30
C LYS A 29 -3.73 17.59 8.86
N ASN A 30 -2.80 17.95 7.96
CA ASN A 30 -1.57 18.69 8.27
C ASN A 30 -0.67 17.98 9.29
N VAL A 31 -0.63 16.67 9.28
CA VAL A 31 0.30 15.90 10.11
C VAL A 31 1.72 16.16 9.64
N LYS A 32 2.58 16.66 10.53
CA LYS A 32 4.01 16.76 10.25
C LYS A 32 4.61 15.36 10.30
N LEU A 33 4.62 14.69 9.16
CA LEU A 33 5.14 13.33 9.04
C LEU A 33 6.67 13.38 9.01
N ILE A 34 7.27 12.70 9.98
CA ILE A 34 8.71 12.42 10.00
C ILE A 34 8.87 11.01 9.43
N PRO A 35 9.93 10.72 8.66
CA PRO A 35 10.18 9.36 8.17
C PRO A 35 10.10 8.33 9.30
N THR A 36 9.30 7.29 9.11
CA THR A 36 9.08 6.27 10.14
C THR A 36 10.36 5.46 10.35
N ILE A 37 10.87 5.47 11.59
CA ILE A 37 11.97 4.61 12.03
C ILE A 37 11.33 3.39 12.70
N GLY A 38 11.52 2.20 12.09
CA GLY A 38 10.88 0.98 12.56
C GLY A 38 9.48 0.79 11.98
N PHE A 39 8.49 0.54 12.83
CA PHE A 39 7.09 0.42 12.42
C PHE A 39 6.16 1.18 13.37
N ASN A 40 4.99 1.52 12.88
CA ASN A 40 3.92 2.10 13.66
C ASN A 40 2.62 1.31 13.44
N GLU A 41 1.84 1.13 14.50
CA GLU A 41 0.58 0.39 14.49
C GLU A 41 -0.57 1.32 14.81
N GLU A 42 -1.59 1.32 13.94
CA GLU A 42 -2.79 2.13 14.12
C GLU A 42 -4.04 1.33 13.78
N THR A 43 -5.05 1.44 14.61
CA THR A 43 -6.32 0.74 14.39
C THR A 43 -7.44 1.72 14.06
N ILE A 44 -8.21 1.40 13.04
CA ILE A 44 -9.44 2.12 12.68
C ILE A 44 -10.63 1.17 12.63
N ASN A 45 -11.82 1.70 12.86
CA ASN A 45 -13.06 0.94 12.72
C ASN A 45 -13.83 1.39 11.49
N PHE A 46 -14.11 0.46 10.58
CA PHE A 46 -14.87 0.73 9.38
C PHE A 46 -15.98 -0.29 9.21
N LYS A 47 -17.24 0.17 9.28
CA LYS A 47 -18.45 -0.67 9.13
C LYS A 47 -18.45 -1.93 10.01
N GLY A 48 -18.01 -1.81 11.26
CA GLY A 48 -17.95 -2.92 12.22
C GLY A 48 -16.74 -3.85 12.08
N LEU A 49 -15.84 -3.56 11.12
CA LEU A 49 -14.55 -4.22 11.00
C LEU A 49 -13.48 -3.38 11.70
N SER A 50 -12.72 -4.00 12.59
CA SER A 50 -11.51 -3.40 13.18
C SER A 50 -10.33 -3.69 12.25
N ILE A 51 -9.69 -2.65 11.71
CA ILE A 51 -8.57 -2.76 10.79
C ILE A 51 -7.33 -2.19 11.47
N THR A 52 -6.35 -3.04 11.73
CA THR A 52 -5.06 -2.65 12.29
C THR A 52 -4.06 -2.52 11.15
N PHE A 53 -3.57 -1.31 10.92
CA PHE A 53 -2.55 -1.03 9.92
C PHE A 53 -1.16 -1.03 10.53
N TRP A 54 -0.24 -1.70 9.88
CA TRP A 54 1.18 -1.65 10.17
C TRP A 54 1.88 -0.77 9.12
N ASP A 55 2.24 0.44 9.52
CA ASP A 55 3.03 1.38 8.71
C ASP A 55 4.51 1.11 8.96
N ILE A 56 5.14 0.44 8.03
CA ILE A 56 6.54 0.03 8.15
C ILE A 56 7.44 1.03 7.45
N GLY A 57 8.43 1.54 8.18
CA GLY A 57 9.38 2.52 7.67
C GLY A 57 10.11 2.01 6.41
N GLY A 58 10.25 2.90 5.40
CA GLY A 58 10.91 2.58 4.14
C GLY A 58 12.44 2.48 4.21
N ALA A 59 13.05 2.57 5.41
CA ALA A 59 14.49 2.49 5.57
C ALA A 59 15.04 1.10 5.21
N CYS A 60 16.21 1.07 4.58
CA CYS A 60 16.82 -0.14 4.01
C CYS A 60 16.92 -1.33 4.96
N GLY A 61 17.19 -1.12 6.26
CA GLY A 61 17.32 -2.19 7.24
C GLY A 61 16.03 -2.94 7.60
N VAL A 62 14.85 -2.37 7.27
CA VAL A 62 13.55 -2.99 7.58
C VAL A 62 13.12 -3.97 6.49
N LYS A 63 13.65 -3.82 5.26
CA LYS A 63 13.29 -4.68 4.12
C LYS A 63 13.67 -6.15 4.32
N GLU A 64 14.74 -6.41 5.07
CA GLU A 64 15.17 -7.77 5.40
C GLU A 64 14.19 -8.47 6.35
N LEU A 65 13.43 -7.71 7.14
CA LEU A 65 12.46 -8.22 8.10
C LEU A 65 11.05 -8.40 7.51
N ARG A 66 10.85 -8.17 6.20
CA ARG A 66 9.51 -8.23 5.57
C ARG A 66 8.80 -9.55 5.81
N ASN A 67 9.53 -10.67 5.81
CA ASN A 67 8.96 -12.00 6.07
C ASN A 67 8.28 -12.08 7.44
N ASN A 68 8.85 -11.41 8.43
CA ASN A 68 8.30 -11.41 9.80
C ASN A 68 7.01 -10.58 9.86
N TYR A 69 6.98 -9.42 9.18
CA TYR A 69 5.79 -8.57 9.15
C TYR A 69 4.65 -9.20 8.34
N PHE A 70 4.96 -9.87 7.22
CA PHE A 70 3.91 -10.43 6.35
C PHE A 70 3.28 -11.70 6.93
N ARG A 71 4.01 -12.46 7.76
CA ARG A 71 3.50 -13.73 8.34
C ARG A 71 2.22 -13.56 9.15
N ASP A 72 2.10 -12.46 9.87
CA ASP A 72 1.02 -12.23 10.84
C ASP A 72 -0.05 -11.27 10.30
N CYS A 73 -0.09 -11.06 8.98
CA CYS A 73 -1.02 -10.14 8.34
C CYS A 73 -2.04 -10.85 7.46
N ASP A 74 -3.21 -10.24 7.33
CA ASP A 74 -4.33 -10.74 6.54
C ASP A 74 -4.37 -10.16 5.13
N ALA A 75 -3.68 -9.03 4.88
CA ALA A 75 -3.58 -8.38 3.59
C ALA A 75 -2.35 -7.48 3.48
N LEU A 76 -1.88 -7.29 2.26
CA LEU A 76 -0.84 -6.33 1.91
C LEU A 76 -1.43 -5.21 1.03
N ILE A 77 -1.17 -3.97 1.40
CA ILE A 77 -1.34 -2.81 0.52
C ILE A 77 0.04 -2.34 0.09
N TYR A 78 0.35 -2.50 -1.20
CA TYR A 78 1.58 -1.99 -1.79
C TYR A 78 1.32 -0.65 -2.45
N LEU A 79 2.07 0.38 -2.07
CA LEU A 79 1.89 1.74 -2.56
C LEU A 79 2.83 2.05 -3.71
N ILE A 80 2.30 2.69 -4.76
CA ILE A 80 3.04 3.19 -5.91
C ILE A 80 2.69 4.66 -6.11
N ASP A 81 3.69 5.53 -6.11
CA ASP A 81 3.53 6.97 -6.30
C ASP A 81 3.35 7.31 -7.79
N SER A 82 2.21 7.87 -8.17
CA SER A 82 1.93 8.31 -9.54
C SER A 82 2.44 9.71 -9.88
N SER A 83 2.94 10.44 -8.89
CA SER A 83 3.46 11.80 -9.07
C SER A 83 4.92 11.87 -9.54
N THR A 84 5.58 10.73 -9.61
CA THR A 84 6.99 10.68 -9.97
C THR A 84 7.16 10.48 -11.46
N ILE A 85 7.91 11.37 -12.10
CA ILE A 85 8.30 11.23 -13.52
C ILE A 85 9.41 10.18 -13.60
N ILE A 86 9.22 9.16 -14.43
CA ILE A 86 10.22 8.08 -14.63
C ILE A 86 11.55 8.66 -15.11
N GLU A 87 11.52 9.74 -15.90
CA GLU A 87 12.71 10.40 -16.44
C GLU A 87 13.60 11.09 -15.38
N HIS A 88 13.03 11.43 -14.20
CA HIS A 88 13.73 12.10 -13.10
C HIS A 88 14.07 11.18 -11.93
N LYS A 89 13.44 10.00 -11.83
CA LYS A 89 13.99 8.93 -10.99
C LYS A 89 15.21 8.37 -11.73
N SER A 90 16.32 8.26 -11.04
CA SER A 90 17.41 7.45 -11.57
C SER A 90 16.80 6.11 -12.01
N HIS A 91 17.25 5.57 -13.13
CA HIS A 91 16.76 4.28 -13.64
C HIS A 91 16.78 3.19 -12.54
N SER A 92 17.67 3.36 -11.54
CA SER A 92 17.77 2.54 -10.34
C SER A 92 16.51 2.57 -9.48
N ASP A 93 15.88 3.74 -9.20
CA ASP A 93 14.77 3.83 -8.26
C ASP A 93 13.50 3.13 -8.75
N PHE A 94 13.24 3.18 -10.06
CA PHE A 94 12.11 2.45 -10.66
C PHE A 94 12.37 0.94 -10.64
N THR A 95 13.54 0.52 -11.11
CA THR A 95 13.94 -0.89 -11.12
C THR A 95 13.92 -1.48 -9.72
N ASP A 96 14.41 -0.73 -8.74
CA ASP A 96 14.43 -1.16 -7.35
C ASP A 96 13.03 -1.28 -6.74
N ASN A 97 12.10 -0.37 -7.08
CA ASN A 97 10.71 -0.45 -6.63
C ASN A 97 9.98 -1.65 -7.25
N PHE A 98 10.21 -1.92 -8.54
CA PHE A 98 9.66 -3.07 -9.22
C PHE A 98 10.22 -4.39 -8.67
N GLU A 99 11.53 -4.48 -8.44
CA GLU A 99 12.15 -5.65 -7.82
C GLU A 99 11.68 -5.87 -6.38
N GLU A 100 11.43 -4.79 -5.63
CA GLU A 100 10.85 -4.88 -4.29
C GLU A 100 9.43 -5.45 -4.32
N LEU A 101 8.58 -4.97 -5.25
CA LEU A 101 7.24 -5.52 -5.44
C LEU A 101 7.29 -7.02 -5.77
N LYS A 102 8.17 -7.44 -6.69
CA LYS A 102 8.35 -8.87 -7.02
C LYS A 102 8.76 -9.71 -5.80
N LYS A 103 9.65 -9.18 -4.96
CA LYS A 103 10.04 -9.86 -3.71
C LYS A 103 8.85 -10.00 -2.77
N CYS A 104 8.06 -8.94 -2.60
CA CYS A 104 6.85 -8.99 -1.80
C CYS A 104 5.86 -10.05 -2.32
N ILE A 105 5.59 -10.07 -3.63
CA ILE A 105 4.67 -11.02 -4.27
C ILE A 105 5.08 -12.47 -4.02
N LYS A 106 6.39 -12.78 -4.07
CA LYS A 106 6.89 -14.13 -3.80
C LYS A 106 6.69 -14.57 -2.34
N ILE A 107 6.73 -13.62 -1.40
CA ILE A 107 6.60 -13.91 0.03
C ILE A 107 5.14 -14.07 0.44
N ILE A 108 4.26 -13.20 -0.09
CA ILE A 108 2.85 -13.16 0.32
C ILE A 108 2.01 -14.31 -0.25
N ASP A 109 2.56 -15.06 -1.22
CA ASP A 109 1.90 -16.19 -1.89
C ASP A 109 0.39 -15.98 -2.11
N ASP A 110 -0.42 -16.53 -1.22
CA ASP A 110 -1.88 -16.46 -1.27
C ASP A 110 -2.51 -15.30 -0.47
N MET A 111 -1.72 -14.40 0.13
CA MET A 111 -2.27 -13.25 0.83
C MET A 111 -2.97 -12.28 -0.14
N PRO A 112 -4.15 -11.72 0.21
CA PRO A 112 -4.76 -10.64 -0.54
C PRO A 112 -3.81 -9.45 -0.75
N LEU A 113 -3.73 -8.97 -2.00
CA LEU A 113 -2.85 -7.88 -2.41
C LEU A 113 -3.66 -6.75 -3.03
N LEU A 114 -3.49 -5.55 -2.49
CA LEU A 114 -3.98 -4.31 -3.10
C LEU A 114 -2.79 -3.45 -3.54
N ILE A 115 -2.79 -3.04 -4.79
CA ILE A 115 -1.92 -1.97 -5.28
C ILE A 115 -2.67 -0.65 -5.09
N ALA A 116 -2.14 0.23 -4.25
CA ALA A 116 -2.63 1.59 -4.06
C ALA A 116 -1.78 2.56 -4.89
N ILE A 117 -2.34 3.08 -5.98
CA ILE A 117 -1.71 4.12 -6.79
C ILE A 117 -1.97 5.45 -6.10
N THR A 118 -0.94 6.00 -5.45
CA THR A 118 -1.06 7.18 -4.60
C THR A 118 -0.77 8.49 -5.32
N LYS A 119 -1.11 9.61 -4.67
CA LYS A 119 -0.83 10.99 -5.13
C LYS A 119 -1.40 11.33 -6.51
N ILE A 120 -2.59 10.78 -6.83
CA ILE A 120 -3.23 11.01 -8.13
C ILE A 120 -3.62 12.48 -8.37
N ASP A 121 -3.69 13.28 -7.31
CA ASP A 121 -3.86 14.74 -7.37
C ASP A 121 -2.63 15.46 -7.98
N LYS A 122 -1.47 14.79 -8.00
CA LYS A 122 -0.20 15.26 -8.58
C LYS A 122 0.31 14.33 -9.67
N ARG A 123 -0.58 13.54 -10.27
CA ARG A 123 -0.25 12.48 -11.23
C ARG A 123 0.62 12.97 -12.37
N GLN A 124 1.66 12.21 -12.66
CA GLN A 124 2.52 12.30 -13.85
C GLN A 124 2.45 11.01 -14.69
N LEU A 125 2.17 9.86 -14.04
CA LEU A 125 2.03 8.57 -14.69
C LEU A 125 0.56 8.16 -14.74
N SER A 126 0.09 7.72 -15.89
CA SER A 126 -1.24 7.13 -16.00
C SER A 126 -1.26 5.76 -15.31
N THR A 127 -2.46 5.31 -14.92
CA THR A 127 -2.64 3.95 -14.38
C THR A 127 -2.20 2.89 -15.39
N TYR A 128 -2.42 3.13 -16.67
CA TYR A 128 -1.97 2.25 -17.74
C TYR A 128 -0.45 2.11 -17.77
N ASP A 129 0.29 3.23 -17.67
CA ASP A 129 1.76 3.20 -17.60
C ASP A 129 2.25 2.44 -16.37
N ILE A 130 1.60 2.66 -15.21
CA ILE A 130 1.95 1.94 -13.98
C ILE A 130 1.68 0.44 -14.13
N ILE A 131 0.52 0.04 -14.66
CA ILE A 131 0.19 -1.37 -14.87
C ILE A 131 1.24 -2.03 -15.77
N ASN A 132 1.61 -1.39 -16.89
CA ASN A 132 2.58 -1.94 -17.82
C ASN A 132 3.99 -1.99 -17.22
N ASN A 133 4.44 -0.89 -16.61
CA ASN A 133 5.78 -0.78 -16.08
C ASN A 133 6.04 -1.74 -14.90
N TYR A 134 5.01 -2.01 -14.08
CA TYR A 134 5.08 -2.94 -12.95
C TYR A 134 4.54 -4.33 -13.28
N GLU A 135 4.22 -4.61 -14.55
CA GLU A 135 3.67 -5.89 -15.01
C GLU A 135 2.48 -6.38 -14.17
N LEU A 136 1.62 -5.45 -13.72
CA LEU A 136 0.53 -5.76 -12.80
C LEU A 136 -0.57 -6.60 -13.45
N ASP A 137 -0.67 -6.60 -14.77
CA ASP A 137 -1.57 -7.45 -15.55
C ASP A 137 -1.34 -8.94 -15.26
N LYS A 138 -0.09 -9.35 -15.00
CA LYS A 138 0.26 -10.74 -14.63
C LYS A 138 -0.34 -11.17 -13.31
N LEU A 139 -0.77 -10.22 -12.46
CA LEU A 139 -1.33 -10.48 -11.14
C LEU A 139 -2.84 -10.73 -11.16
N PHE A 140 -3.55 -10.43 -12.26
CA PHE A 140 -5.01 -10.63 -12.34
C PHE A 140 -5.43 -12.11 -12.24
N ASN A 141 -4.54 -13.03 -12.54
CA ASN A 141 -4.78 -14.46 -12.45
C ASN A 141 -4.40 -15.10 -11.09
N ARG A 142 -4.10 -14.27 -10.08
CA ARG A 142 -3.81 -14.79 -8.73
C ARG A 142 -5.04 -15.52 -8.15
N LYS A 143 -4.79 -16.60 -7.41
CA LYS A 143 -5.86 -17.35 -6.70
C LYS A 143 -6.58 -16.50 -5.67
N ASN A 144 -5.87 -15.55 -5.05
CA ASN A 144 -6.40 -14.68 -4.03
C ASN A 144 -6.79 -13.30 -4.53
N LYS A 145 -7.55 -12.60 -3.70
CA LYS A 145 -8.06 -11.28 -4.03
C LYS A 145 -6.92 -10.33 -4.37
N PHE A 146 -6.96 -9.81 -5.57
CA PHE A 146 -6.09 -8.77 -6.08
C PHE A 146 -6.92 -7.55 -6.46
N GLY A 147 -6.39 -6.35 -6.26
CA GLY A 147 -7.03 -5.12 -6.67
C GLY A 147 -6.03 -4.01 -6.96
N ILE A 148 -6.45 -3.06 -7.78
CA ILE A 148 -5.74 -1.80 -8.03
C ILE A 148 -6.71 -0.68 -7.73
N ILE A 149 -6.33 0.24 -6.85
CA ILE A 149 -7.14 1.42 -6.49
C ILE A 149 -6.27 2.66 -6.56
N GLU A 150 -6.77 3.65 -7.30
CA GLU A 150 -6.18 4.98 -7.35
C GLU A 150 -6.63 5.79 -6.14
N CYS A 151 -5.71 6.50 -5.49
CA CYS A 151 -6.07 7.30 -4.33
C CYS A 151 -5.24 8.57 -4.14
N SER A 152 -5.84 9.52 -3.45
CA SER A 152 -5.18 10.70 -2.93
C SER A 152 -5.60 10.94 -1.48
N SER A 153 -4.65 10.92 -0.57
CA SER A 153 -4.89 11.26 0.82
C SER A 153 -5.26 12.74 0.99
N PHE A 154 -4.79 13.59 0.07
CA PHE A 154 -5.07 15.01 0.08
C PHE A 154 -6.53 15.32 -0.28
N THR A 155 -7.03 14.75 -1.38
CA THR A 155 -8.41 14.97 -1.87
C THR A 155 -9.43 14.05 -1.22
N GLY A 156 -8.99 12.90 -0.67
CA GLY A 156 -9.85 11.84 -0.16
C GLY A 156 -10.35 10.86 -1.22
N GLN A 157 -9.99 11.06 -2.48
CA GLN A 157 -10.37 10.16 -3.57
C GLN A 157 -9.78 8.77 -3.36
N GLY A 158 -10.55 7.71 -3.61
CA GLY A 158 -10.13 6.31 -3.51
C GLY A 158 -9.96 5.78 -2.07
N ILE A 159 -10.02 6.64 -1.05
CA ILE A 159 -9.76 6.24 0.35
C ILE A 159 -10.85 5.29 0.87
N LYS A 160 -12.12 5.62 0.62
CA LYS A 160 -13.24 4.75 1.01
C LYS A 160 -13.25 3.44 0.24
N GLU A 161 -12.86 3.46 -1.01
CA GLU A 161 -12.75 2.29 -1.89
C GLU A 161 -11.74 1.28 -1.34
N ILE A 162 -10.59 1.74 -0.83
CA ILE A 162 -9.61 0.89 -0.15
C ILE A 162 -10.23 0.24 1.10
N LEU A 163 -10.93 1.01 1.93
CA LEU A 163 -11.57 0.49 3.13
C LEU A 163 -12.71 -0.49 2.81
N PHE A 164 -13.47 -0.25 1.74
CA PHE A 164 -14.47 -1.20 1.23
C PHE A 164 -13.84 -2.48 0.72
N TRP A 165 -12.73 -2.39 -0.02
CA TRP A 165 -12.00 -3.55 -0.50
C TRP A 165 -11.57 -4.44 0.68
N LEU A 166 -10.95 -3.84 1.72
CA LEU A 166 -10.58 -4.55 2.95
C LEU A 166 -11.79 -5.17 3.66
N ASN A 167 -12.90 -4.42 3.79
CA ASN A 167 -14.11 -4.93 4.42
C ASN A 167 -14.71 -6.14 3.67
N ASN A 168 -14.54 -6.19 2.35
CA ASN A 168 -15.00 -7.31 1.52
C ASN A 168 -14.09 -8.54 1.61
N LEU A 169 -12.88 -8.46 2.20
CA LEU A 169 -12.06 -9.64 2.47
C LEU A 169 -12.67 -10.53 3.54
N VAL A 170 -13.44 -9.96 4.47
CA VAL A 170 -13.98 -10.66 5.64
C VAL A 170 -15.46 -11.03 5.52
N LYS A 171 -16.13 -10.56 4.47
CA LYS A 171 -17.48 -10.99 4.13
C LYS A 171 -17.40 -12.35 3.42
N LYS A 172 -17.96 -13.37 4.03
CA LYS A 172 -18.23 -14.64 3.38
C LYS A 172 -19.48 -14.52 2.51
#